data_a9eafa4c4a9b59f11e18aceedcfbc171
#
_entry.id   a9eafa4c4a9b59f11e18aceedcfbc171
#
_cell.length_a   1.000
_cell.length_b   1.000
_cell.length_c   1.000
_cell.angle_alpha   90.00
_cell.angle_beta   90.00
_cell.angle_gamma   90.00
#
_symmetry.space_group_name_H-M   'P 1'
#
loop_
_entity.id
_entity.type
_entity.pdbx_description
1 polymer ?
#
loop_
_entity_poly.entity_id
_entity_poly.type
_entity_poly.pdbx_seq_one_letter_code
_entity_poly.pdbx_strand_id
1 'polypeptide(L)'
;MLFRSLMPLVRQLTESGNTAALAVAARKNQPLEFWQWEESTEMVTGSVWNIPVPAHRISASPDVILVPLLGFDSAGHRLGNGGGYFDRTLASVDPRPLCVGFGYDEGRLETIYPQPWDVPMDLIVTERGMVVYSSRVTATGGP
;
A
#
# COMPACT_ATOMS: atom_id res chain seq x y z
N MET A 1 -13.82 7.74 2.19
CA MET A 1 -12.46 7.79 2.73
C MET A 1 -11.93 6.40 2.92
N LEU A 2 -10.79 6.12 2.32
CA LEU A 2 -10.16 4.79 2.34
C LEU A 2 -9.91 4.24 3.74
N PHE A 3 -9.52 5.09 4.68
CA PHE A 3 -9.26 4.64 6.06
C PHE A 3 -10.47 4.00 6.72
N ARG A 4 -11.65 4.60 6.55
CA ARG A 4 -12.88 4.06 7.15
C ARG A 4 -13.28 2.74 6.51
N SER A 5 -13.06 2.60 5.21
CA SER A 5 -13.36 1.38 4.48
C SER A 5 -12.47 0.22 4.88
N LEU A 6 -11.24 0.50 5.32
CA LEU A 6 -10.26 -0.52 5.72
C LEU A 6 -10.31 -0.86 7.21
N MET A 7 -11.05 -0.09 8.04
CA MET A 7 -11.06 -0.32 9.49
C MET A 7 -11.52 -1.73 9.89
N PRO A 8 -12.55 -2.34 9.26
CA PRO A 8 -12.91 -3.73 9.61
C PRO A 8 -11.77 -4.71 9.37
N LEU A 9 -11.01 -4.54 8.28
CA LEU A 9 -9.84 -5.36 7.99
C LEU A 9 -8.74 -5.15 9.03
N VAL A 10 -8.47 -3.90 9.38
CA VAL A 10 -7.46 -3.57 10.40
C VAL A 10 -7.81 -4.20 11.74
N ARG A 11 -9.07 -4.12 12.18
CA ARG A 11 -9.52 -4.77 13.42
C ARG A 11 -9.29 -6.27 13.37
N GLN A 12 -9.68 -6.91 12.27
CA GLN A 12 -9.53 -8.35 12.11
C GLN A 12 -8.05 -8.76 12.17
N LEU A 13 -7.18 -8.02 11.51
CA LEU A 13 -5.75 -8.30 11.49
C LEU A 13 -5.11 -8.12 12.87
N THR A 14 -5.43 -7.03 13.57
CA THR A 14 -4.88 -6.76 14.89
C THR A 14 -5.41 -7.74 15.96
N GLU A 15 -6.67 -8.11 15.87
CA GLU A 15 -7.26 -9.13 16.76
C GLU A 15 -6.61 -10.51 16.54
N SER A 16 -6.11 -10.77 15.33
CA SER A 16 -5.41 -12.01 15.01
C SER A 16 -3.91 -11.98 15.34
N GLY A 17 -3.44 -10.93 16.00
CA GLY A 17 -2.06 -10.80 16.44
C GLY A 17 -1.12 -10.14 15.42
N ASN A 18 -1.66 -9.58 14.33
CA ASN A 18 -0.86 -8.84 13.37
C ASN A 18 -0.72 -7.37 13.79
N THR A 19 0.36 -6.74 13.36
CA THR A 19 0.57 -5.31 13.56
C THR A 19 0.14 -4.58 12.29
N ALA A 20 -0.70 -3.56 12.43
CA ALA A 20 -1.05 -2.66 11.34
C ALA A 20 -0.21 -1.39 11.41
N ALA A 21 0.05 -0.79 10.26
CA ALA A 21 0.79 0.46 10.16
C ALA A 21 0.23 1.32 9.05
N LEU A 22 0.36 2.63 9.20
CA LEU A 22 0.10 3.58 8.13
C LEU A 22 1.39 3.92 7.41
N ALA A 23 1.30 4.06 6.10
CA ALA A 23 2.36 4.63 5.30
C ALA A 23 2.34 6.15 5.49
N VAL A 24 3.46 6.70 5.92
CA VAL A 24 3.59 8.11 6.28
C VAL A 24 4.64 8.77 5.41
N ALA A 25 4.26 9.86 4.73
CA ALA A 25 5.20 10.74 4.07
C ALA A 25 5.79 11.70 5.13
N ALA A 26 6.78 11.23 5.86
CA ALA A 26 7.38 12.00 6.94
C ALA A 26 8.23 13.16 6.41
N ARG A 27 8.80 12.98 5.22
CA ARG A 27 9.63 14.01 4.56
C ARG A 27 9.26 14.08 3.08
N LYS A 28 9.22 15.30 2.56
CA LYS A 28 8.93 15.53 1.15
C LYS A 28 9.96 14.83 0.25
N ASN A 29 9.48 14.12 -0.77
CA ASN A 29 10.29 13.45 -1.78
C ASN A 29 11.25 12.37 -1.23
N GLN A 30 10.95 11.82 -0.07
CA GLN A 30 11.69 10.70 0.53
C GLN A 30 10.81 9.46 0.55
N PRO A 31 11.38 8.25 0.73
CA PRO A 31 10.58 7.04 0.91
C PRO A 31 9.58 7.19 2.05
N LEU A 32 8.45 6.52 1.91
CA LEU A 32 7.46 6.44 2.99
C LEU A 32 8.07 5.73 4.20
N GLU A 33 7.65 6.15 5.38
CA GLU A 33 7.88 5.42 6.62
C GLU A 33 6.58 4.70 6.97
N PHE A 34 6.67 3.64 7.77
CA PHE A 34 5.49 2.91 8.24
C PHE A 34 5.45 3.02 9.75
N TRP A 35 4.37 3.61 10.26
CA TRP A 35 4.18 3.85 11.69
C TRP A 35 3.01 3.03 12.19
N GLN A 36 3.17 2.36 13.33
CA GLN A 36 2.13 1.52 13.90
C GLN A 36 0.85 2.32 14.12
N TRP A 37 -0.27 1.68 13.79
CA TRP A 37 -1.57 2.31 13.79
C TRP A 37 -2.66 1.29 14.04
N GLU A 38 -3.64 1.68 14.85
CA GLU A 38 -4.86 0.91 15.09
C GLU A 38 -6.00 1.90 15.33
N GLU A 39 -7.21 1.38 15.56
CA GLU A 39 -8.41 2.22 15.69
C GLU A 39 -8.28 3.28 16.80
N SER A 40 -7.64 2.91 17.92
CA SER A 40 -7.49 3.80 19.08
C SER A 40 -6.28 4.73 19.00
N THR A 41 -5.48 4.66 17.94
CA THR A 41 -4.27 5.47 17.79
C THR A 41 -4.62 6.95 17.73
N GLU A 42 -3.96 7.76 18.59
CA GLU A 42 -4.05 9.21 18.51
C GLU A 42 -3.42 9.71 17.23
N MET A 43 -4.14 10.59 16.51
CA MET A 43 -3.69 11.14 15.23
C MET A 43 -3.45 12.64 15.36
N VAL A 44 -2.45 13.11 14.61
CA VAL A 44 -2.11 14.54 14.52
C VAL A 44 -1.97 14.93 13.05
N THR A 45 -1.97 16.23 12.76
CA THR A 45 -1.75 16.70 11.39
C THR A 45 -0.29 16.49 10.98
N GLY A 46 -0.11 15.79 9.86
CA GLY A 46 1.22 15.54 9.31
C GLY A 46 1.81 16.77 8.61
N SER A 47 3.13 16.74 8.42
CA SER A 47 3.88 17.86 7.82
C SER A 47 3.78 17.88 6.29
N VAL A 48 3.50 16.75 5.66
CA VAL A 48 3.36 16.65 4.20
C VAL A 48 1.88 16.56 3.86
N TRP A 49 1.38 17.52 3.07
CA TRP A 49 0.00 17.62 2.63
C TRP A 49 -1.06 17.67 3.75
N ASN A 50 -0.67 17.94 4.99
CA ASN A 50 -1.60 18.00 6.13
C ASN A 50 -2.46 16.74 6.30
N ILE A 51 -1.95 15.59 5.90
CA ILE A 51 -2.62 14.30 6.06
C ILE A 51 -2.46 13.84 7.51
N PRO A 52 -3.53 13.35 8.17
CA PRO A 52 -3.40 12.82 9.53
C PRO A 52 -2.40 11.68 9.61
N VAL A 53 -1.59 11.70 10.66
CA VAL A 53 -0.57 10.67 10.96
C VAL A 53 -0.64 10.29 12.43
N PRO A 54 -0.15 9.10 12.83
CA PRO A 54 -0.05 8.75 14.25
C PRO A 54 0.77 9.78 15.04
N ALA A 55 0.29 10.13 16.22
CA ALA A 55 0.96 11.09 17.09
C ALA A 55 2.34 10.60 17.56
N HIS A 56 2.50 9.29 17.70
CA HIS A 56 3.74 8.66 18.14
C HIS A 56 4.34 7.86 16.97
N ARG A 57 5.61 8.13 16.68
CA ARG A 57 6.35 7.45 15.62
C ARG A 57 6.88 6.13 16.14
N ILE A 58 6.07 5.08 16.03
CA ILE A 58 6.48 3.71 16.33
C ILE A 58 6.67 3.01 14.99
N SER A 59 7.92 2.87 14.57
CA SER A 59 8.26 2.32 13.25
C SER A 59 7.86 0.86 13.12
N ALA A 60 7.43 0.49 11.91
CA ALA A 60 7.12 -0.88 11.54
C ALA A 60 7.80 -1.21 10.22
N SER A 61 8.11 -2.51 10.04
CA SER A 61 8.64 -3.04 8.79
C SER A 61 7.60 -3.97 8.20
N PRO A 62 6.82 -3.55 7.21
CA PRO A 62 5.71 -4.35 6.71
C PRO A 62 6.17 -5.55 5.90
N ASP A 63 5.48 -6.67 6.07
CA ASP A 63 5.62 -7.85 5.21
C ASP A 63 4.69 -7.75 4.00
N VAL A 64 3.57 -7.06 4.16
CA VAL A 64 2.56 -6.84 3.13
C VAL A 64 2.19 -5.37 3.13
N ILE A 65 2.17 -4.77 1.95
CA ILE A 65 1.73 -3.37 1.77
C ILE A 65 0.46 -3.36 0.94
N LEU A 66 -0.57 -2.67 1.45
CA LEU A 66 -1.78 -2.39 0.69
C LEU A 66 -1.61 -1.04 0.00
N VAL A 67 -1.73 -1.03 -1.32
CA VAL A 67 -1.49 0.15 -2.14
C VAL A 67 -2.77 0.56 -2.85
N PRO A 68 -3.34 1.75 -2.55
CA PRO A 68 -4.51 2.23 -3.28
C PRO A 68 -4.15 2.58 -4.72
N LEU A 69 -5.07 2.26 -5.65
CA LEU A 69 -4.89 2.48 -7.06
C LEU A 69 -5.94 3.44 -7.60
N LEU A 70 -5.53 4.35 -8.49
CA LEU A 70 -6.45 5.10 -9.36
C LEU A 70 -6.67 4.35 -10.66
N GLY A 71 -5.61 3.74 -11.19
CA GLY A 71 -5.66 2.93 -12.39
C GLY A 71 -4.56 1.87 -12.38
N PHE A 72 -4.70 0.88 -13.22
CA PHE A 72 -3.73 -0.20 -13.33
C PHE A 72 -3.79 -0.83 -14.73
N ASP A 73 -2.71 -1.47 -15.14
CA ASP A 73 -2.63 -2.13 -16.44
C ASP A 73 -2.53 -3.65 -16.32
N SER A 74 -2.47 -4.33 -17.47
CA SER A 74 -2.44 -5.78 -17.54
C SER A 74 -1.16 -6.40 -16.98
N ALA A 75 -0.12 -5.61 -16.76
CA ALA A 75 1.14 -6.07 -16.17
C ALA A 75 1.22 -5.80 -14.67
N GLY A 76 0.18 -5.21 -14.07
CA GLY A 76 0.14 -4.91 -12.65
C GLY A 76 0.78 -3.59 -12.26
N HIS A 77 1.17 -2.76 -13.22
CA HIS A 77 1.64 -1.41 -12.95
C HIS A 77 0.48 -0.53 -12.55
N ARG A 78 0.71 0.38 -11.62
CA ARG A 78 -0.34 1.25 -11.07
C ARG A 78 -0.14 2.70 -11.46
N LEU A 79 -1.25 3.39 -11.67
CA LEU A 79 -1.30 4.83 -11.76
C LEU A 79 -1.68 5.36 -10.38
N GLY A 80 -0.83 6.21 -9.81
CA GLY A 80 -1.05 6.83 -8.50
C GLY A 80 -1.19 8.33 -8.61
N ASN A 81 -0.92 9.02 -7.49
CA ASN A 81 -1.08 10.48 -7.37
C ASN A 81 0.04 11.29 -8.03
N GLY A 82 1.04 10.63 -8.60
CA GLY A 82 2.17 11.30 -9.25
C GLY A 82 3.33 11.68 -8.34
N GLY A 83 3.22 11.47 -7.02
CA GLY A 83 4.30 11.80 -6.08
C GLY A 83 5.46 10.82 -6.06
N GLY A 84 5.27 9.61 -6.58
CA GLY A 84 6.30 8.57 -6.66
C GLY A 84 6.71 8.00 -5.31
N TYR A 85 5.92 8.23 -4.26
CA TYR A 85 6.29 7.80 -2.90
C TYR A 85 6.37 6.28 -2.76
N PHE A 86 5.40 5.54 -3.30
CA PHE A 86 5.42 4.08 -3.22
C PHE A 86 6.54 3.47 -4.05
N ASP A 87 6.78 3.97 -5.27
CA ASP A 87 7.86 3.44 -6.11
C ASP A 87 9.22 3.69 -5.46
N ARG A 88 9.42 4.88 -4.90
CA ARG A 88 10.64 5.24 -4.17
C ARG A 88 10.83 4.37 -2.93
N THR A 89 9.73 4.10 -2.20
CA THR A 89 9.73 3.23 -1.02
C THR A 89 10.10 1.80 -1.39
N LEU A 90 9.45 1.25 -2.40
CA LEU A 90 9.66 -0.13 -2.81
C LEU A 90 11.06 -0.35 -3.37
N ALA A 91 11.67 0.66 -3.98
CA ALA A 91 13.05 0.60 -4.44
C ALA A 91 14.07 0.59 -3.29
N SER A 92 13.70 1.08 -2.10
CA SER A 92 14.60 1.24 -0.96
C SER A 92 14.51 0.13 0.08
N VAL A 93 13.53 -0.75 0.01
CA VAL A 93 13.29 -1.81 0.99
C VAL A 93 13.74 -3.16 0.45
N ASP A 94 14.57 -3.88 1.23
CA ASP A 94 15.06 -5.21 0.89
C ASP A 94 15.02 -6.10 2.15
N PRO A 95 14.28 -7.23 2.15
CA PRO A 95 13.48 -7.74 1.04
C PRO A 95 12.22 -6.89 0.79
N ARG A 96 11.79 -6.86 -0.49
CA ARG A 96 10.61 -6.10 -0.85
C ARG A 96 9.35 -6.76 -0.30
N PRO A 97 8.46 -6.02 0.40
CA PRO A 97 7.19 -6.56 0.87
C PRO A 97 6.31 -7.04 -0.28
N LEU A 98 5.35 -7.90 0.04
CA LEU A 98 4.31 -8.27 -0.91
C LEU A 98 3.41 -7.05 -1.13
N CYS A 99 3.21 -6.66 -2.39
CA CYS A 99 2.45 -5.47 -2.76
C CYS A 99 1.08 -5.86 -3.28
N VAL A 100 0.05 -5.49 -2.54
CA VAL A 100 -1.35 -5.74 -2.89
C VAL A 100 -1.99 -4.42 -3.28
N GLY A 101 -2.27 -4.26 -4.56
CA GLY A 101 -3.02 -3.11 -5.04
C GLY A 101 -4.51 -3.31 -4.83
N PHE A 102 -5.24 -2.26 -4.52
CA PHE A 102 -6.69 -2.31 -4.43
C PHE A 102 -7.32 -1.06 -5.03
N GLY A 103 -8.42 -1.26 -5.74
CA GLY A 103 -9.13 -0.20 -6.43
C GLY A 103 -10.37 -0.73 -7.12
N TYR A 104 -10.93 0.07 -8.00
CA TYR A 104 -12.11 -0.30 -8.76
C TYR A 104 -11.72 -0.81 -10.16
N ASP A 105 -12.49 -1.78 -10.67
CA ASP A 105 -12.23 -2.36 -11.98
C ASP A 105 -12.32 -1.34 -13.12
N GLU A 106 -13.11 -0.27 -12.94
CA GLU A 106 -13.16 0.83 -13.90
C GLU A 106 -11.81 1.54 -14.08
N GLY A 107 -10.87 1.37 -13.15
CA GLY A 107 -9.52 1.88 -13.27
C GLY A 107 -8.61 1.05 -14.18
N ARG A 108 -9.11 -0.02 -14.76
CA ARG A 108 -8.33 -0.88 -15.65
C ARG A 108 -8.03 -0.17 -16.97
N LEU A 109 -6.76 -0.15 -17.36
CA LEU A 109 -6.25 0.52 -18.55
C LEU A 109 -5.44 -0.47 -19.39
N GLU A 110 -5.30 -0.22 -20.70
CA GLU A 110 -4.42 -1.03 -21.52
C GLU A 110 -2.97 -0.89 -21.08
N THR A 111 -2.56 0.32 -20.80
CA THR A 111 -1.24 0.62 -20.27
C THR A 111 -1.28 1.93 -19.50
N ILE A 112 -0.44 2.03 -18.48
CA ILE A 112 -0.18 3.29 -17.79
C ILE A 112 1.10 3.96 -18.33
N TYR A 113 1.72 3.40 -19.37
CA TYR A 113 3.03 3.83 -19.90
C TYR A 113 4.08 3.84 -18.77
N PRO A 114 4.37 2.67 -18.15
CA PRO A 114 5.23 2.64 -16.98
C PRO A 114 6.65 3.08 -17.29
N GLN A 115 7.27 3.74 -16.32
CA GLN A 115 8.67 4.11 -16.38
C GLN A 115 9.53 2.95 -15.84
N PRO A 116 10.85 2.91 -16.19
CA PRO A 116 11.70 1.81 -15.73
C PRO A 116 11.77 1.62 -14.20
N TRP A 117 11.51 2.69 -13.44
CA TRP A 117 11.53 2.64 -11.97
C TRP A 117 10.17 2.28 -11.34
N ASP A 118 9.12 2.17 -12.14
CA ASP A 118 7.80 1.82 -11.64
C ASP A 118 7.79 0.35 -11.21
N VAL A 119 7.30 0.07 -10.00
CA VAL A 119 7.24 -1.27 -9.44
C VAL A 119 5.83 -1.83 -9.60
N PRO A 120 5.66 -2.96 -10.31
CA PRO A 120 4.33 -3.56 -10.44
C PRO A 120 3.87 -4.18 -9.12
N MET A 121 2.55 -4.28 -8.96
CA MET A 121 1.96 -4.98 -7.82
C MET A 121 2.14 -6.49 -7.97
N ASP A 122 2.17 -7.21 -6.86
CA ASP A 122 2.17 -8.68 -6.88
C ASP A 122 0.76 -9.20 -7.17
N LEU A 123 -0.26 -8.55 -6.65
CA LEU A 123 -1.64 -8.81 -7.00
C LEU A 123 -2.47 -7.53 -6.87
N ILE A 124 -3.61 -7.52 -7.57
CA ILE A 124 -4.55 -6.41 -7.52
C ILE A 124 -5.95 -6.96 -7.20
N VAL A 125 -6.62 -6.34 -6.24
CA VAL A 125 -7.98 -6.67 -5.81
C VAL A 125 -8.91 -5.54 -6.23
N THR A 126 -10.00 -5.91 -6.90
CA THR A 126 -11.09 -4.98 -7.25
C THR A 126 -12.41 -5.60 -6.79
N GLU A 127 -13.53 -4.87 -6.97
CA GLU A 127 -14.86 -5.41 -6.69
C GLU A 127 -15.21 -6.64 -7.53
N ARG A 128 -14.46 -6.89 -8.61
CA ARG A 128 -14.68 -8.06 -9.50
C ARG A 128 -13.82 -9.26 -9.14
N GLY A 129 -12.89 -9.11 -8.21
CA GLY A 129 -12.03 -10.19 -7.78
C GLY A 129 -10.56 -9.82 -7.74
N MET A 130 -9.70 -10.82 -7.89
CA MET A 130 -8.27 -10.69 -7.69
C MET A 130 -7.52 -11.18 -8.92
N VAL A 131 -6.50 -10.45 -9.34
CA VAL A 131 -5.58 -10.86 -10.40
C VAL A 131 -4.17 -10.90 -9.83
N VAL A 132 -3.48 -12.02 -10.06
CA VAL A 132 -2.11 -12.25 -9.57
C VAL A 132 -1.13 -11.99 -10.72
N TYR A 133 -0.10 -11.20 -10.47
CA TYR A 133 0.93 -10.84 -11.45
C TYR A 133 2.30 -11.42 -11.12
N SER A 134 2.48 -11.91 -9.90
CA SER A 134 3.79 -12.34 -9.41
C SER A 134 3.73 -13.77 -8.86
N SER A 135 4.77 -14.56 -9.13
CA SER A 135 4.92 -15.89 -8.56
C SER A 135 5.07 -15.89 -7.04
N ARG A 136 5.40 -14.76 -6.44
CA ARG A 136 5.53 -14.60 -4.98
C ARG A 136 4.22 -14.93 -4.27
N VAL A 137 3.08 -14.63 -4.87
CA VAL A 137 1.76 -14.91 -4.30
C VAL A 137 1.49 -16.41 -4.27
N THR A 138 1.80 -17.12 -5.35
CA THR A 138 1.59 -18.55 -5.43
C THR A 138 2.51 -19.32 -4.47
N ALA A 139 3.71 -18.83 -4.21
CA ALA A 139 4.64 -19.43 -3.25
C ALA A 139 4.12 -19.34 -1.81
N THR A 140 3.32 -18.32 -1.49
CA THR A 140 2.76 -18.11 -0.14
C THR A 140 1.38 -18.70 0.04
N GLY A 141 0.71 -19.06 -1.07
CA GLY A 141 -0.67 -19.56 -1.07
C GLY A 141 -0.81 -21.07 -0.91
N GLY A 142 0.24 -21.78 -0.57
CA GLY A 142 0.19 -23.23 -0.36
C GLY A 142 -0.69 -23.60 0.83
N PRO A 143 -1.36 -24.76 0.79
CA PRO A 143 -2.15 -25.24 1.91
C PRO A 143 -1.26 -25.57 3.12
#